data_c6744c1d0b8bd15e5ae6e9f120c3d156
#
_entry.id   c6744c1d0b8bd15e5ae6e9f120c3d156
#
_cell.length_a   1.000
_cell.length_b   1.000
_cell.length_c   1.000
_cell.angle_alpha   90.00
_cell.angle_beta   90.00
_cell.angle_gamma   90.00
#
_symmetry.space_group_name_H-M   'P 1'
#
loop_
_entity.id
_entity.type
_entity.pdbx_description
1 polymer ?
#
loop_
_entity_poly.entity_id
_entity_poly.type
_entity_poly.pdbx_seq_one_letter_code
_entity_poly.pdbx_strand_id
1 'polypeptide(L)'
;MDVKTMLQAVGDGTLSVEEALVQLKEAPFTDLGFAKVDHHRAIRQGAAEVVYGAGKTPEQIAAIVQSLQDGGASCVLVTRLSPEAALLLDATDEVELTYHADAQIGIAGTLPDPDGNGTIVVACAGTSDLPVAEEAALTAEALGNEVTRLYDVGVSGLHRVLSHMDELVKAQVVIAIAGMEGALASVIGGLTAAPVIAVPTSVGYGAAFGGMAALLGMLTSCASGVSVVNIDNGFGAAFQAHQINHLRLPVHDASVEKVHNALANEVHGAPANEVRDVAVGKAHNMLVGNGGMALDLSQSATRAALLDQLCALMDARQNARFRAITNAAVVPDRHHHDLGQVRATIESLDVPEEVRADLEAVYQILAQAEAQVHGTSLEHTHFHEVGNGPSIANALAICAAFHVLGASKFDAQGAAVTPAAPVAATPVQTGCGQVKCAHGVMDIPAPATAAILEAHHVPVQPDLLPGELCTPTSAALIAHFVDRWA
;
A
#
# COMPACT_ATOMS: atom_id res chain seq x y z
N MET A 1 -13.43 -13.93 24.70
CA MET A 1 -12.26 -13.04 25.02
C MET A 1 -11.61 -12.71 23.70
N ASP A 2 -11.38 -11.42 23.37
CA ASP A 2 -10.69 -11.06 22.14
C ASP A 2 -9.20 -11.51 22.18
N VAL A 3 -8.58 -11.70 21.00
CA VAL A 3 -7.22 -12.27 20.91
C VAL A 3 -6.16 -11.39 21.57
N LYS A 4 -6.33 -10.07 21.58
CA LYS A 4 -5.39 -9.16 22.24
C LYS A 4 -5.41 -9.35 23.76
N THR A 5 -6.61 -9.39 24.33
CA THR A 5 -6.82 -9.67 25.77
C THR A 5 -6.31 -11.07 26.13
N MET A 6 -6.52 -12.06 25.26
CA MET A 6 -5.99 -13.41 25.43
C MET A 6 -4.46 -13.45 25.45
N LEU A 7 -3.81 -12.75 24.50
CA LEU A 7 -2.35 -12.67 24.45
C LEU A 7 -1.78 -11.89 25.66
N GLN A 8 -2.48 -10.86 26.13
CA GLN A 8 -2.11 -10.18 27.38
C GLN A 8 -2.21 -11.12 28.58
N ALA A 9 -3.31 -11.88 28.69
CA ALA A 9 -3.48 -12.87 29.77
C ALA A 9 -2.39 -13.95 29.75
N VAL A 10 -1.92 -14.36 28.57
CA VAL A 10 -0.76 -15.26 28.44
C VAL A 10 0.52 -14.56 28.90
N GLY A 11 0.74 -13.29 28.51
CA GLY A 11 1.88 -12.49 28.93
C GLY A 11 1.93 -12.26 30.45
N ASP A 12 0.76 -12.09 31.06
CA ASP A 12 0.60 -11.90 32.51
C ASP A 12 0.59 -13.23 33.32
N GLY A 13 0.66 -14.38 32.62
CA GLY A 13 0.66 -15.70 33.24
C GLY A 13 -0.68 -16.15 33.85
N THR A 14 -1.77 -15.44 33.52
CA THR A 14 -3.15 -15.76 33.96
C THR A 14 -3.86 -16.78 33.05
N LEU A 15 -3.33 -16.99 31.83
CA LEU A 15 -3.76 -17.99 30.87
C LEU A 15 -2.54 -18.76 30.36
N SER A 16 -2.61 -20.10 30.28
CA SER A 16 -1.52 -20.88 29.70
C SER A 16 -1.48 -20.77 28.17
N VAL A 17 -0.32 -20.98 27.55
CA VAL A 17 -0.18 -21.01 26.08
C VAL A 17 -1.05 -22.11 25.48
N GLU A 18 -1.14 -23.27 26.13
CA GLU A 18 -1.95 -24.41 25.70
C GLU A 18 -3.44 -24.09 25.70
N GLU A 19 -3.94 -23.41 26.74
CA GLU A 19 -5.34 -22.97 26.83
C GLU A 19 -5.65 -21.89 25.79
N ALA A 20 -4.74 -20.93 25.58
CA ALA A 20 -4.87 -19.92 24.56
C ALA A 20 -4.91 -20.54 23.14
N LEU A 21 -4.06 -21.54 22.86
CA LEU A 21 -4.05 -22.25 21.58
C LEU A 21 -5.35 -23.04 21.34
N VAL A 22 -5.93 -23.63 22.39
CA VAL A 22 -7.23 -24.31 22.28
C VAL A 22 -8.32 -23.30 21.93
N GLN A 23 -8.40 -22.17 22.66
CA GLN A 23 -9.38 -21.12 22.37
C GLN A 23 -9.22 -20.52 20.95
N LEU A 24 -7.99 -20.33 20.49
CA LEU A 24 -7.72 -19.86 19.11
C LEU A 24 -8.11 -20.87 18.03
N LYS A 25 -8.03 -22.17 18.32
CA LYS A 25 -8.40 -23.22 17.38
C LYS A 25 -9.91 -23.48 17.34
N GLU A 26 -10.60 -23.28 18.46
CA GLU A 26 -12.03 -23.59 18.58
C GLU A 26 -12.94 -22.53 17.97
N ALA A 27 -12.49 -21.30 17.74
CA ALA A 27 -13.38 -20.18 17.46
C ALA A 27 -12.97 -19.19 16.34
N PRO A 28 -12.51 -19.60 15.13
CA PRO A 28 -12.41 -18.64 14.04
C PRO A 28 -13.80 -18.21 13.52
N PHE A 29 -14.83 -19.02 13.70
CA PHE A 29 -16.21 -18.70 13.33
C PHE A 29 -17.23 -19.53 14.14
N THR A 30 -18.45 -18.98 14.25
CA THR A 30 -19.61 -19.71 14.78
C THR A 30 -20.49 -20.19 13.62
N ASP A 31 -20.85 -21.48 13.60
CA ASP A 31 -21.75 -22.06 12.61
C ASP A 31 -23.20 -22.02 13.14
N LEU A 32 -24.02 -21.14 12.55
CA LEU A 32 -25.44 -21.00 12.84
C LEU A 32 -26.31 -21.91 11.96
N GLY A 33 -25.71 -22.82 11.18
CA GLY A 33 -26.39 -23.70 10.22
C GLY A 33 -26.70 -23.00 8.89
N PHE A 34 -27.24 -21.79 8.92
CA PHE A 34 -27.49 -20.96 7.72
C PHE A 34 -26.40 -19.94 7.43
N ALA A 35 -25.54 -19.60 8.41
CA ALA A 35 -24.42 -18.67 8.28
C ALA A 35 -23.24 -19.13 9.11
N LYS A 36 -22.03 -18.75 8.68
CA LYS A 36 -20.77 -18.92 9.42
C LYS A 36 -20.24 -17.55 9.77
N VAL A 37 -20.40 -17.15 11.04
CA VAL A 37 -20.05 -15.82 11.55
C VAL A 37 -18.56 -15.77 11.88
N ASP A 38 -17.81 -14.89 11.22
CA ASP A 38 -16.35 -14.79 11.32
C ASP A 38 -15.91 -13.85 12.45
N HIS A 39 -15.48 -14.39 13.56
CA HIS A 39 -14.99 -13.60 14.72
C HIS A 39 -13.54 -13.12 14.58
N HIS A 40 -12.78 -13.63 13.60
CA HIS A 40 -11.38 -13.26 13.39
C HIS A 40 -11.16 -12.23 12.28
N ARG A 41 -12.23 -11.71 11.68
CA ARG A 41 -12.13 -10.73 10.60
C ARG A 41 -11.43 -9.44 11.03
N ALA A 42 -11.72 -8.94 12.24
CA ALA A 42 -11.07 -7.75 12.78
C ALA A 42 -9.53 -7.91 12.86
N ILE A 43 -9.05 -9.10 13.21
CA ILE A 43 -7.62 -9.39 13.32
C ILE A 43 -6.94 -9.42 11.94
N ARG A 44 -7.64 -9.95 10.92
CA ARG A 44 -7.09 -10.11 9.57
C ARG A 44 -7.23 -8.87 8.71
N GLN A 45 -8.31 -8.11 8.89
CA GLN A 45 -8.67 -7.00 8.00
C GLN A 45 -8.77 -5.63 8.71
N GLY A 46 -8.52 -5.58 10.03
CA GLY A 46 -8.64 -4.36 10.82
C GLY A 46 -10.08 -3.95 11.16
N ALA A 47 -11.09 -4.62 10.60
CA ALA A 47 -12.50 -4.31 10.81
C ALA A 47 -13.29 -5.56 11.15
N ALA A 48 -14.26 -5.45 12.07
CA ALA A 48 -15.18 -6.54 12.43
C ALA A 48 -16.03 -6.98 11.23
N GLU A 49 -16.65 -8.14 11.33
CA GLU A 49 -17.61 -8.61 10.32
C GLU A 49 -18.82 -7.66 10.26
N VAL A 50 -19.28 -7.40 9.03
CA VAL A 50 -20.45 -6.56 8.73
C VAL A 50 -21.56 -7.43 8.17
N VAL A 51 -22.76 -7.23 8.66
CA VAL A 51 -23.94 -8.00 8.24
C VAL A 51 -24.55 -7.36 6.99
N TYR A 52 -24.57 -8.07 5.89
CA TYR A 52 -25.31 -7.66 4.70
C TYR A 52 -26.78 -8.05 4.87
N GLY A 53 -27.67 -7.08 5.13
CA GLY A 53 -29.08 -7.34 5.48
C GLY A 53 -29.95 -7.73 4.30
N ALA A 54 -29.64 -7.29 3.07
CA ALA A 54 -30.48 -7.61 1.93
C ALA A 54 -30.60 -9.13 1.69
N GLY A 55 -31.82 -9.59 1.57
CA GLY A 55 -32.14 -11.02 1.35
C GLY A 55 -32.07 -11.91 2.59
N LYS A 56 -31.78 -11.35 3.77
CA LYS A 56 -31.88 -12.07 5.05
C LYS A 56 -33.21 -11.79 5.73
N THR A 57 -33.69 -12.77 6.51
CA THR A 57 -34.86 -12.55 7.38
C THR A 57 -34.45 -11.81 8.65
N PRO A 58 -35.37 -11.12 9.35
CA PRO A 58 -35.06 -10.44 10.62
C PRO A 58 -34.44 -11.38 11.64
N GLU A 59 -34.94 -12.62 11.77
CA GLU A 59 -34.42 -13.63 12.71
C GLU A 59 -32.97 -14.03 12.36
N GLN A 60 -32.64 -14.12 11.06
CA GLN A 60 -31.27 -14.39 10.61
C GLN A 60 -30.33 -13.23 10.94
N ILE A 61 -30.79 -12.00 10.77
CA ILE A 61 -30.02 -10.79 11.12
C ILE A 61 -29.78 -10.74 12.63
N ALA A 62 -30.84 -10.93 13.44
CA ALA A 62 -30.75 -10.95 14.90
C ALA A 62 -29.74 -12.02 15.38
N ALA A 63 -29.83 -13.23 14.89
CA ALA A 63 -28.94 -14.33 15.28
C ALA A 63 -27.46 -14.03 14.91
N ILE A 64 -27.20 -13.42 13.75
CA ILE A 64 -25.83 -13.06 13.35
C ILE A 64 -25.31 -11.92 14.24
N VAL A 65 -26.09 -10.86 14.46
CA VAL A 65 -25.72 -9.72 15.33
C VAL A 65 -25.42 -10.21 16.75
N GLN A 66 -26.31 -11.04 17.32
CA GLN A 66 -26.10 -11.62 18.64
C GLN A 66 -24.81 -12.43 18.70
N SER A 67 -24.55 -13.29 17.70
CA SER A 67 -23.33 -14.06 17.65
C SER A 67 -22.07 -13.20 17.59
N LEU A 68 -22.09 -12.07 16.84
CA LEU A 68 -20.96 -11.13 16.78
C LEU A 68 -20.75 -10.42 18.13
N GLN A 69 -21.84 -10.00 18.81
CA GLN A 69 -21.76 -9.39 20.13
C GLN A 69 -21.26 -10.36 21.19
N ASP A 70 -21.72 -11.63 21.18
CA ASP A 70 -21.22 -12.69 22.03
C ASP A 70 -19.74 -13.00 21.79
N GLY A 71 -19.27 -12.82 20.54
CA GLY A 71 -17.87 -12.86 20.15
C GLY A 71 -17.03 -11.67 20.58
N GLY A 72 -17.64 -10.65 21.22
CA GLY A 72 -16.96 -9.47 21.77
C GLY A 72 -16.97 -8.24 20.84
N ALA A 73 -17.76 -8.22 19.76
CA ALA A 73 -17.94 -7.03 18.94
C ALA A 73 -18.73 -5.95 19.71
N SER A 74 -18.13 -4.79 19.95
CA SER A 74 -18.75 -3.64 20.62
C SER A 74 -19.68 -2.85 19.69
N CYS A 75 -19.47 -2.94 18.39
CA CYS A 75 -20.26 -2.32 17.34
C CYS A 75 -20.47 -3.32 16.20
N VAL A 76 -21.72 -3.56 15.81
CA VAL A 76 -22.07 -4.40 14.66
C VAL A 76 -22.86 -3.59 13.66
N LEU A 77 -22.37 -3.49 12.44
CA LEU A 77 -23.01 -2.80 11.33
C LEU A 77 -23.86 -3.77 10.50
N VAL A 78 -25.12 -3.40 10.25
CA VAL A 78 -26.01 -4.11 9.32
C VAL A 78 -26.29 -3.19 8.14
N THR A 79 -25.75 -3.49 6.96
CA THR A 79 -25.96 -2.70 5.74
C THR A 79 -27.15 -3.21 4.93
N ARG A 80 -27.73 -2.36 4.10
CA ARG A 80 -28.90 -2.70 3.25
C ARG A 80 -30.04 -3.32 4.05
N LEU A 81 -30.28 -2.80 5.25
CA LEU A 81 -31.39 -3.19 6.09
C LEU A 81 -32.68 -2.48 5.64
N SER A 82 -33.68 -3.24 5.17
CA SER A 82 -34.92 -2.63 4.73
C SER A 82 -35.71 -2.05 5.92
N PRO A 83 -36.55 -1.01 5.70
CA PRO A 83 -37.39 -0.45 6.75
C PRO A 83 -38.31 -1.49 7.40
N GLU A 84 -38.84 -2.44 6.62
CA GLU A 84 -39.71 -3.50 7.10
C GLU A 84 -38.97 -4.47 8.02
N ALA A 85 -37.74 -4.86 7.64
CA ALA A 85 -36.89 -5.71 8.46
C ALA A 85 -36.46 -5.00 9.76
N ALA A 86 -36.16 -3.70 9.69
CA ALA A 86 -35.82 -2.90 10.86
C ALA A 86 -36.97 -2.81 11.87
N LEU A 87 -38.20 -2.58 11.38
CA LEU A 87 -39.41 -2.55 12.24
C LEU A 87 -39.68 -3.92 12.89
N LEU A 88 -39.44 -5.02 12.19
CA LEU A 88 -39.61 -6.36 12.74
C LEU A 88 -38.54 -6.69 13.79
N LEU A 89 -37.31 -6.26 13.59
CA LEU A 89 -36.22 -6.42 14.57
C LEU A 89 -36.52 -5.62 15.85
N ASP A 90 -36.99 -4.39 15.73
CA ASP A 90 -37.38 -3.54 16.85
C ASP A 90 -38.54 -4.14 17.65
N ALA A 91 -39.50 -4.80 16.96
CA ALA A 91 -40.67 -5.42 17.60
C ALA A 91 -40.37 -6.70 18.39
N THR A 92 -39.23 -7.35 18.15
CA THR A 92 -38.86 -8.63 18.80
C THR A 92 -38.04 -8.45 20.06
N ASP A 93 -37.50 -7.26 20.33
CA ASP A 93 -36.57 -6.97 21.45
C ASP A 93 -35.36 -7.95 21.53
N GLU A 94 -35.08 -8.70 20.47
CA GLU A 94 -33.98 -9.67 20.46
C GLU A 94 -32.61 -9.01 20.34
N VAL A 95 -32.56 -7.85 19.66
CA VAL A 95 -31.32 -7.08 19.43
C VAL A 95 -31.62 -5.58 19.48
N GLU A 96 -30.94 -4.85 20.35
CA GLU A 96 -31.01 -3.40 20.37
C GLU A 96 -30.24 -2.82 19.18
N LEU A 97 -30.97 -2.19 18.24
CA LEU A 97 -30.42 -1.68 17.00
C LEU A 97 -30.92 -0.28 16.71
N THR A 98 -29.99 0.66 16.48
CA THR A 98 -30.32 2.01 16.01
C THR A 98 -30.42 1.97 14.48
N TYR A 99 -31.60 2.26 13.93
CA TYR A 99 -31.86 2.24 12.50
C TYR A 99 -31.74 3.64 11.88
N HIS A 100 -30.89 3.78 10.86
CA HIS A 100 -30.68 4.96 10.03
C HIS A 100 -31.39 4.77 8.68
N ALA A 101 -32.58 5.32 8.55
CA ALA A 101 -33.47 5.05 7.42
C ALA A 101 -32.90 5.53 6.08
N ASP A 102 -32.25 6.71 6.05
CA ASP A 102 -31.68 7.29 4.83
C ASP A 102 -30.56 6.43 4.25
N ALA A 103 -29.74 5.81 5.10
CA ALA A 103 -28.65 4.93 4.71
C ALA A 103 -29.05 3.45 4.59
N GLN A 104 -30.24 3.08 5.08
CA GLN A 104 -30.66 1.68 5.29
C GLN A 104 -29.63 0.89 6.11
N ILE A 105 -29.13 1.50 7.17
CA ILE A 105 -28.13 0.92 8.08
C ILE A 105 -28.74 0.72 9.46
N GLY A 106 -28.45 -0.44 10.05
CA GLY A 106 -28.65 -0.72 11.46
C GLY A 106 -27.32 -0.78 12.19
N ILE A 107 -27.24 -0.16 13.36
CA ILE A 107 -26.05 -0.21 14.22
C ILE A 107 -26.46 -0.80 15.56
N ALA A 108 -25.88 -1.96 15.91
CA ALA A 108 -26.04 -2.59 17.21
C ALA A 108 -24.79 -2.35 18.07
N GLY A 109 -25.00 -1.82 19.30
CA GLY A 109 -23.93 -1.44 20.20
C GLY A 109 -23.49 0.01 20.06
N THR A 110 -22.26 0.33 20.43
CA THR A 110 -21.72 1.70 20.50
C THR A 110 -20.67 1.94 19.42
N LEU A 111 -20.77 3.08 18.72
CA LEU A 111 -19.73 3.50 17.78
C LEU A 111 -18.39 3.64 18.52
N PRO A 112 -17.29 3.14 17.93
CA PRO A 112 -15.98 3.30 18.52
C PRO A 112 -15.53 4.77 18.48
N ASP A 113 -14.63 5.15 19.40
CA ASP A 113 -13.93 6.42 19.29
C ASP A 113 -13.03 6.44 18.06
N PRO A 114 -12.91 7.57 17.34
CA PRO A 114 -12.03 7.67 16.18
C PRO A 114 -10.57 7.41 16.54
N ASP A 115 -9.94 6.48 15.82
CA ASP A 115 -8.53 6.09 16.00
C ASP A 115 -7.70 6.11 14.69
N GLY A 116 -8.27 6.65 13.61
CA GLY A 116 -7.60 6.86 12.33
C GLY A 116 -6.58 8.01 12.33
N ASN A 117 -5.72 8.06 11.32
CA ASN A 117 -4.64 9.06 11.18
C ASN A 117 -5.16 10.48 10.86
N GLY A 118 -6.43 10.63 10.48
CA GLY A 118 -7.05 11.92 10.17
C GLY A 118 -8.51 11.77 9.77
N THR A 119 -9.08 12.83 9.23
CA THR A 119 -10.52 12.91 8.90
C THR A 119 -10.80 12.33 7.51
N ILE A 120 -11.84 11.53 7.38
CA ILE A 120 -12.44 11.13 6.11
C ILE A 120 -13.49 12.14 5.72
N VAL A 121 -13.36 12.76 4.54
CA VAL A 121 -14.39 13.65 3.99
C VAL A 121 -15.30 12.85 3.07
N VAL A 122 -16.61 12.89 3.33
CA VAL A 122 -17.65 12.32 2.47
C VAL A 122 -18.36 13.46 1.75
N ALA A 123 -18.11 13.60 0.45
CA ALA A 123 -18.68 14.65 -0.39
C ALA A 123 -19.70 14.06 -1.37
N CYS A 124 -20.93 14.57 -1.42
CA CYS A 124 -21.93 14.13 -2.37
C CYS A 124 -22.46 15.26 -3.26
N ALA A 125 -22.74 14.92 -4.53
CA ALA A 125 -23.11 15.90 -5.56
C ALA A 125 -24.49 16.49 -5.35
N GLY A 126 -25.47 15.67 -5.09
CA GLY A 126 -26.86 16.11 -4.93
C GLY A 126 -27.58 15.40 -3.78
N THR A 127 -28.75 15.95 -3.41
CA THR A 127 -29.57 15.38 -2.34
C THR A 127 -30.09 13.96 -2.66
N SER A 128 -30.20 13.62 -3.93
CA SER A 128 -30.57 12.24 -4.35
C SER A 128 -29.46 11.21 -4.11
N ASP A 129 -28.22 11.68 -3.93
CA ASP A 129 -27.07 10.80 -3.64
C ASP A 129 -26.88 10.55 -2.13
N LEU A 130 -27.67 11.25 -1.28
CA LEU A 130 -27.57 11.17 0.19
C LEU A 130 -27.64 9.75 0.75
N PRO A 131 -28.49 8.82 0.26
CA PRO A 131 -28.51 7.47 0.81
C PRO A 131 -27.17 6.76 0.71
N VAL A 132 -26.45 6.91 -0.41
CA VAL A 132 -25.12 6.33 -0.62
C VAL A 132 -24.07 7.08 0.21
N ALA A 133 -24.22 8.40 0.36
CA ALA A 133 -23.31 9.21 1.18
C ALA A 133 -23.43 8.89 2.67
N GLU A 134 -24.65 8.72 3.19
CA GLU A 134 -24.87 8.30 4.58
C GLU A 134 -24.44 6.85 4.81
N GLU A 135 -24.63 5.94 3.84
CA GLU A 135 -24.07 4.60 3.92
C GLU A 135 -22.53 4.66 4.09
N ALA A 136 -21.85 5.51 3.31
CA ALA A 136 -20.41 5.67 3.44
C ALA A 136 -20.00 6.31 4.78
N ALA A 137 -20.68 7.37 5.19
CA ALA A 137 -20.36 8.11 6.42
C ALA A 137 -20.54 7.25 7.67
N LEU A 138 -21.69 6.62 7.82
CA LEU A 138 -22.00 5.76 8.98
C LEU A 138 -21.10 4.51 9.01
N THR A 139 -20.77 3.95 7.84
CA THR A 139 -19.82 2.84 7.76
C THR A 139 -18.43 3.27 8.24
N ALA A 140 -17.95 4.43 7.79
CA ALA A 140 -16.66 4.95 8.22
C ALA A 140 -16.61 5.23 9.73
N GLU A 141 -17.68 5.81 10.31
CA GLU A 141 -17.81 6.04 11.75
C GLU A 141 -17.84 4.72 12.54
N ALA A 142 -18.60 3.73 12.07
CA ALA A 142 -18.65 2.41 12.70
C ALA A 142 -17.32 1.65 12.64
N LEU A 143 -16.43 2.04 11.73
CA LEU A 143 -15.06 1.54 11.60
C LEU A 143 -14.02 2.40 12.33
N GLY A 144 -14.41 3.33 13.21
CA GLY A 144 -13.49 4.13 14.02
C GLY A 144 -12.83 5.28 13.28
N ASN A 145 -13.56 5.97 12.41
CA ASN A 145 -13.03 7.14 11.73
C ASN A 145 -13.77 8.42 12.10
N GLU A 146 -13.03 9.53 12.15
CA GLU A 146 -13.62 10.85 12.15
C GLU A 146 -14.13 11.19 10.74
N VAL A 147 -15.41 11.62 10.62
CA VAL A 147 -16.04 11.88 9.32
C VAL A 147 -16.56 13.30 9.23
N THR A 148 -16.19 13.99 8.14
CA THR A 148 -16.79 15.28 7.75
C THR A 148 -17.69 15.08 6.54
N ARG A 149 -18.95 15.53 6.65
CA ARG A 149 -19.98 15.41 5.61
C ARG A 149 -20.09 16.71 4.82
N LEU A 150 -19.90 16.66 3.50
CA LEU A 150 -20.05 17.76 2.55
C LEU A 150 -21.15 17.41 1.55
N TYR A 151 -22.38 17.81 1.83
CA TYR A 151 -23.54 17.43 1.03
C TYR A 151 -23.99 18.54 0.10
N ASP A 152 -24.63 18.16 -1.02
CA ASP A 152 -25.12 19.05 -2.07
C ASP A 152 -24.03 19.97 -2.65
N VAL A 153 -22.82 19.42 -2.87
CA VAL A 153 -21.66 20.14 -3.42
C VAL A 153 -21.43 19.83 -4.91
N GLY A 154 -22.50 19.55 -5.65
CA GLY A 154 -22.43 19.18 -7.08
C GLY A 154 -21.85 20.27 -7.97
N VAL A 155 -21.29 19.84 -9.11
CA VAL A 155 -20.52 20.68 -10.05
C VAL A 155 -21.37 21.73 -10.79
N SER A 156 -22.70 21.62 -10.78
CA SER A 156 -23.60 22.66 -11.31
C SER A 156 -23.48 23.99 -10.57
N GLY A 157 -22.89 23.97 -9.36
CA GLY A 157 -22.57 25.14 -8.58
C GLY A 157 -21.20 24.99 -7.92
N LEU A 158 -20.12 25.12 -8.69
CA LEU A 158 -18.73 24.92 -8.22
C LEU A 158 -18.38 25.72 -6.95
N HIS A 159 -19.01 26.90 -6.75
CA HIS A 159 -18.80 27.70 -5.56
C HIS A 159 -19.16 26.94 -4.27
N ARG A 160 -20.06 25.96 -4.32
CA ARG A 160 -20.45 25.13 -3.15
C ARG A 160 -19.29 24.23 -2.73
N VAL A 161 -18.68 23.47 -3.64
CA VAL A 161 -17.52 22.64 -3.33
C VAL A 161 -16.31 23.50 -2.96
N LEU A 162 -16.11 24.64 -3.63
CA LEU A 162 -14.99 25.54 -3.35
C LEU A 162 -15.10 26.24 -1.99
N SER A 163 -16.32 26.39 -1.42
CA SER A 163 -16.48 26.93 -0.05
C SER A 163 -15.96 25.97 1.04
N HIS A 164 -15.67 24.71 0.70
CA HIS A 164 -15.19 23.66 1.60
C HIS A 164 -13.72 23.27 1.32
N MET A 165 -12.93 24.21 0.77
CA MET A 165 -11.52 23.93 0.46
C MET A 165 -10.70 23.58 1.70
N ASP A 166 -11.01 24.15 2.85
CA ASP A 166 -10.27 23.90 4.09
C ASP A 166 -10.43 22.45 4.55
N GLU A 167 -11.62 21.89 4.42
CA GLU A 167 -11.93 20.50 4.77
C GLU A 167 -11.29 19.54 3.76
N LEU A 168 -11.36 19.86 2.47
CA LEU A 168 -10.79 19.04 1.39
C LEU A 168 -9.26 18.98 1.46
N VAL A 169 -8.60 20.09 1.79
CA VAL A 169 -7.13 20.15 1.88
C VAL A 169 -6.61 19.41 3.13
N LYS A 170 -7.39 19.39 4.22
CA LYS A 170 -7.02 18.70 5.47
C LYS A 170 -7.43 17.24 5.51
N ALA A 171 -8.21 16.78 4.53
CA ALA A 171 -8.70 15.40 4.48
C ALA A 171 -7.53 14.40 4.37
N GLN A 172 -7.63 13.29 5.11
CA GLN A 172 -6.76 12.12 4.93
C GLN A 172 -7.18 11.30 3.72
N VAL A 173 -8.50 11.18 3.50
CA VAL A 173 -9.12 10.51 2.35
C VAL A 173 -10.41 11.25 2.02
N VAL A 174 -10.75 11.37 0.74
CA VAL A 174 -12.04 11.90 0.30
C VAL A 174 -12.85 10.82 -0.40
N ILE A 175 -14.10 10.63 0.01
CA ILE A 175 -15.08 9.82 -0.70
C ILE A 175 -15.95 10.77 -1.51
N ALA A 176 -15.88 10.70 -2.84
CA ALA A 176 -16.63 11.57 -3.76
C ALA A 176 -17.77 10.78 -4.41
N ILE A 177 -19.01 11.15 -4.08
CA ILE A 177 -20.24 10.42 -4.45
C ILE A 177 -21.05 11.25 -5.42
N ALA A 178 -21.33 10.70 -6.60
CA ALA A 178 -22.09 11.41 -7.64
C ALA A 178 -22.80 10.46 -8.63
N GLY A 179 -24.03 10.82 -8.97
CA GLY A 179 -24.74 10.26 -10.12
C GLY A 179 -24.48 11.02 -11.42
N MET A 180 -25.43 10.96 -12.35
CA MET A 180 -25.39 11.59 -13.68
C MET A 180 -24.14 11.18 -14.47
N GLU A 181 -23.16 12.10 -14.65
CA GLU A 181 -21.89 11.89 -15.35
C GLU A 181 -20.68 11.72 -14.39
N GLY A 182 -20.90 11.82 -13.09
CA GLY A 182 -19.86 11.59 -12.08
C GLY A 182 -18.77 12.66 -11.97
N ALA A 183 -18.99 13.86 -12.48
CA ALA A 183 -17.95 14.89 -12.64
C ALA A 183 -17.36 15.41 -11.31
N LEU A 184 -18.10 15.32 -10.20
CA LEU A 184 -17.63 15.78 -8.89
C LEU A 184 -16.31 15.11 -8.49
N ALA A 185 -16.15 13.82 -8.76
CA ALA A 185 -14.93 13.09 -8.43
C ALA A 185 -13.68 13.67 -9.11
N SER A 186 -13.79 14.05 -10.39
CA SER A 186 -12.71 14.70 -11.13
C SER A 186 -12.39 16.10 -10.60
N VAL A 187 -13.41 16.86 -10.20
CA VAL A 187 -13.22 18.20 -9.63
C VAL A 187 -12.50 18.11 -8.27
N ILE A 188 -12.99 17.26 -7.39
CA ILE A 188 -12.37 17.04 -6.07
C ILE A 188 -10.93 16.52 -6.22
N GLY A 189 -10.70 15.57 -7.13
CA GLY A 189 -9.35 15.04 -7.40
C GLY A 189 -8.36 16.08 -7.90
N GLY A 190 -8.85 17.20 -8.47
CA GLY A 190 -8.03 18.36 -8.84
C GLY A 190 -7.82 19.38 -7.71
N LEU A 191 -8.54 19.27 -6.59
CA LEU A 191 -8.54 20.23 -5.49
C LEU A 191 -7.80 19.74 -4.23
N THR A 192 -7.61 18.44 -4.08
CA THR A 192 -6.99 17.85 -2.88
C THR A 192 -5.77 17.02 -3.23
N ALA A 193 -4.83 16.92 -2.29
CA ALA A 193 -3.71 15.97 -2.33
C ALA A 193 -4.07 14.60 -1.74
N ALA A 194 -5.21 14.50 -1.05
CA ALA A 194 -5.68 13.25 -0.47
C ALA A 194 -6.12 12.25 -1.54
N PRO A 195 -5.99 10.93 -1.33
CA PRO A 195 -6.61 9.92 -2.17
C PRO A 195 -8.12 10.14 -2.29
N VAL A 196 -8.67 10.02 -3.50
CA VAL A 196 -10.10 10.17 -3.75
C VAL A 196 -10.70 8.82 -4.13
N ILE A 197 -11.71 8.39 -3.38
CA ILE A 197 -12.50 7.21 -3.69
C ILE A 197 -13.82 7.66 -4.28
N ALA A 198 -13.99 7.44 -5.58
CA ALA A 198 -15.17 7.84 -6.31
C ALA A 198 -16.25 6.75 -6.25
N VAL A 199 -17.46 7.15 -5.88
CA VAL A 199 -18.64 6.29 -5.82
C VAL A 199 -19.65 6.75 -6.85
N PRO A 200 -19.80 6.06 -7.99
CA PRO A 200 -20.88 6.32 -8.92
C PRO A 200 -22.21 5.92 -8.27
N THR A 201 -23.25 6.72 -8.43
CA THR A 201 -24.60 6.34 -7.99
C THR A 201 -25.51 6.02 -9.17
N SER A 202 -26.54 5.21 -8.92
CA SER A 202 -27.57 4.91 -9.91
C SER A 202 -28.50 6.10 -10.21
N VAL A 203 -28.30 7.21 -9.49
CA VAL A 203 -29.06 8.45 -9.67
C VAL A 203 -28.81 9.06 -11.03
N GLY A 204 -29.88 9.23 -11.81
CA GLY A 204 -29.80 9.79 -13.13
C GLY A 204 -31.00 9.41 -13.99
N TYR A 205 -31.03 9.93 -15.22
CA TYR A 205 -32.08 9.66 -16.21
C TYR A 205 -31.48 9.53 -17.61
N GLY A 206 -32.30 9.02 -18.56
CA GLY A 206 -31.86 8.90 -19.96
C GLY A 206 -30.57 8.11 -20.12
N ALA A 207 -29.51 8.73 -20.64
CA ALA A 207 -28.22 8.09 -20.90
C ALA A 207 -27.37 7.77 -19.63
N ALA A 208 -27.88 8.02 -18.43
CA ALA A 208 -27.20 7.62 -17.20
C ALA A 208 -27.14 6.10 -17.01
N PHE A 209 -28.06 5.34 -17.61
CA PHE A 209 -28.11 3.87 -17.60
C PHE A 209 -27.88 3.27 -16.19
N GLY A 210 -28.61 3.78 -15.17
CA GLY A 210 -28.51 3.26 -13.80
C GLY A 210 -27.11 3.41 -13.18
N GLY A 211 -26.43 4.51 -13.47
CA GLY A 211 -25.10 4.83 -12.92
C GLY A 211 -23.93 4.45 -13.81
N MET A 212 -24.17 3.79 -14.95
CA MET A 212 -23.08 3.39 -15.87
C MET A 212 -22.32 4.60 -16.43
N ALA A 213 -23.02 5.70 -16.74
CA ALA A 213 -22.38 6.92 -17.23
C ALA A 213 -21.45 7.52 -16.16
N ALA A 214 -21.91 7.58 -14.90
CA ALA A 214 -21.07 8.02 -13.77
C ALA A 214 -19.85 7.11 -13.59
N LEU A 215 -20.05 5.78 -13.60
CA LEU A 215 -18.97 4.80 -13.47
C LEU A 215 -17.89 4.98 -14.55
N LEU A 216 -18.30 5.06 -15.83
CA LEU A 216 -17.37 5.25 -16.94
C LEU A 216 -16.70 6.63 -16.91
N GLY A 217 -17.44 7.68 -16.52
CA GLY A 217 -16.90 9.03 -16.34
C GLY A 217 -15.81 9.08 -15.25
N MET A 218 -16.05 8.43 -14.12
CA MET A 218 -15.09 8.34 -13.02
C MET A 218 -13.87 7.47 -13.38
N LEU A 219 -14.05 6.33 -14.05
CA LEU A 219 -12.96 5.46 -14.52
C LEU A 219 -12.06 6.13 -15.56
N THR A 220 -12.59 7.06 -16.33
CA THR A 220 -11.87 7.83 -17.36
C THR A 220 -11.44 9.21 -16.87
N SER A 221 -11.51 9.47 -15.56
CA SER A 221 -11.09 10.74 -14.96
C SER A 221 -9.61 11.02 -15.27
N CYS A 222 -9.32 12.25 -15.70
CA CYS A 222 -7.94 12.73 -15.87
C CYS A 222 -7.29 13.17 -14.53
N ALA A 223 -8.07 13.24 -13.43
CA ALA A 223 -7.53 13.56 -12.11
C ALA A 223 -6.77 12.36 -11.56
N SER A 224 -5.47 12.54 -11.31
CA SER A 224 -4.64 11.50 -10.70
C SER A 224 -5.06 11.24 -9.25
N GLY A 225 -4.96 9.99 -8.80
CA GLY A 225 -5.31 9.62 -7.41
C GLY A 225 -6.79 9.31 -7.18
N VAL A 226 -7.62 9.25 -8.23
CA VAL A 226 -9.02 8.81 -8.15
C VAL A 226 -9.10 7.30 -8.35
N SER A 227 -9.61 6.60 -7.33
CA SER A 227 -10.00 5.18 -7.40
C SER A 227 -11.51 5.08 -7.47
N VAL A 228 -12.06 4.08 -8.16
CA VAL A 228 -13.51 3.96 -8.36
C VAL A 228 -14.01 2.65 -7.78
N VAL A 229 -15.08 2.70 -6.99
CA VAL A 229 -15.80 1.52 -6.49
C VAL A 229 -17.03 1.22 -7.35
N ASN A 230 -17.75 0.16 -7.01
CA ASN A 230 -18.97 -0.22 -7.74
C ASN A 230 -20.10 0.83 -7.54
N ILE A 231 -21.10 0.80 -8.43
CA ILE A 231 -22.29 1.66 -8.36
C ILE A 231 -23.03 1.45 -7.02
N ASP A 232 -23.45 2.55 -6.39
CA ASP A 232 -24.16 2.60 -5.09
C ASP A 232 -23.42 1.87 -3.96
N ASN A 233 -22.09 1.80 -3.98
CA ASN A 233 -21.30 1.08 -2.99
C ASN A 233 -20.63 2.04 -2.00
N GLY A 234 -21.43 2.75 -1.20
CA GLY A 234 -20.95 3.60 -0.12
C GLY A 234 -20.14 2.82 0.92
N PHE A 235 -20.62 1.61 1.28
CA PHE A 235 -19.93 0.71 2.19
C PHE A 235 -18.50 0.37 1.72
N GLY A 236 -18.35 -0.05 0.46
CA GLY A 236 -17.02 -0.43 -0.07
C GLY A 236 -16.06 0.74 -0.12
N ALA A 237 -16.54 1.96 -0.41
CA ALA A 237 -15.75 3.18 -0.38
C ALA A 237 -15.28 3.52 1.06
N ALA A 238 -16.17 3.43 2.03
CA ALA A 238 -15.86 3.67 3.43
C ALA A 238 -14.87 2.65 3.98
N PHE A 239 -15.01 1.37 3.61
CA PHE A 239 -14.08 0.33 4.02
C PHE A 239 -12.67 0.57 3.45
N GLN A 240 -12.57 0.95 2.18
CA GLN A 240 -11.30 1.31 1.56
C GLN A 240 -10.70 2.58 2.19
N ALA A 241 -11.53 3.60 2.46
CA ALA A 241 -11.11 4.82 3.14
C ALA A 241 -10.60 4.54 4.55
N HIS A 242 -11.30 3.67 5.31
CA HIS A 242 -10.84 3.20 6.62
C HIS A 242 -9.46 2.55 6.53
N GLN A 243 -9.24 1.62 5.59
CA GLN A 243 -7.94 0.97 5.41
C GLN A 243 -6.83 2.00 5.13
N ILE A 244 -7.08 3.00 4.27
CA ILE A 244 -6.12 4.07 3.98
C ILE A 244 -5.88 4.93 5.22
N ASN A 245 -6.93 5.29 5.96
CA ASN A 245 -6.84 6.14 7.15
C ASN A 245 -6.15 5.44 8.33
N HIS A 246 -6.12 4.10 8.34
CA HIS A 246 -5.43 3.27 9.35
C HIS A 246 -4.14 2.64 8.83
N LEU A 247 -3.64 3.08 7.66
CA LEU A 247 -2.29 2.69 7.24
C LEU A 247 -1.33 3.09 8.35
N ARG A 248 -0.67 2.09 8.94
CA ARG A 248 0.39 2.34 9.91
C ARG A 248 1.50 3.07 9.17
N LEU A 249 1.57 4.38 9.38
CA LEU A 249 2.82 5.07 9.14
C LEU A 249 3.86 4.36 10.02
N PRO A 250 5.09 4.12 9.54
CA PRO A 250 6.13 3.59 10.41
C PRO A 250 6.22 4.55 11.59
N VAL A 251 5.67 4.10 12.72
CA VAL A 251 5.71 4.87 13.97
C VAL A 251 7.19 4.98 14.30
N HIS A 252 7.69 6.19 14.44
CA HIS A 252 8.78 6.47 15.35
C HIS A 252 8.30 6.09 16.74
N ASP A 253 8.32 4.80 17.03
CA ASP A 253 7.89 4.27 18.32
C ASP A 253 8.92 4.73 19.37
N ALA A 254 8.47 5.57 20.29
CA ALA A 254 9.30 6.03 21.42
C ALA A 254 9.81 4.85 22.27
N SER A 255 9.26 3.65 22.12
CA SER A 255 9.80 2.41 22.68
C SER A 255 11.02 1.90 21.90
N VAL A 256 11.03 2.07 20.56
CA VAL A 256 12.22 1.81 19.72
C VAL A 256 13.30 2.84 20.02
N GLU A 257 12.94 4.11 20.24
CA GLU A 257 13.87 5.16 20.66
C GLU A 257 14.43 4.91 22.06
N LYS A 258 13.64 4.38 23.00
CA LYS A 258 14.11 3.93 24.32
C LYS A 258 15.05 2.72 24.24
N VAL A 259 14.75 1.75 23.38
CA VAL A 259 15.63 0.60 23.12
C VAL A 259 16.90 1.06 22.40
N HIS A 260 16.77 1.97 21.44
CA HIS A 260 17.92 2.58 20.72
C HIS A 260 18.81 3.38 21.69
N ASN A 261 18.23 4.18 22.57
CA ASN A 261 18.96 4.97 23.56
C ASN A 261 19.54 4.10 24.70
N ALA A 262 18.87 3.01 25.08
CA ALA A 262 19.42 2.04 26.03
C ALA A 262 20.63 1.30 25.45
N LEU A 263 20.53 0.85 24.18
CA LEU A 263 21.64 0.23 23.45
C LEU A 263 22.78 1.22 23.16
N ALA A 264 22.49 2.48 22.88
CA ALA A 264 23.51 3.53 22.67
C ALA A 264 24.29 3.85 23.96
N ASN A 265 23.64 3.76 25.13
CA ASN A 265 24.28 4.03 26.42
C ASN A 265 25.16 2.86 26.92
N GLU A 266 24.92 1.63 26.49
CA GLU A 266 25.75 0.47 26.79
C GLU A 266 27.06 0.38 25.98
N VAL A 267 27.20 1.19 24.91
CA VAL A 267 28.26 1.07 23.89
C VAL A 267 29.33 2.18 23.95
N HIS A 268 29.33 3.04 24.94
CA HIS A 268 30.38 4.06 25.09
C HIS A 268 31.76 3.49 25.53
N GLY A 269 32.05 2.18 25.29
CA GLY A 269 33.30 1.55 25.62
C GLY A 269 34.02 0.74 24.54
N ALA A 270 33.51 0.65 23.29
CA ALA A 270 34.13 -0.17 22.26
C ALA A 270 34.65 0.69 21.07
N PRO A 271 35.80 0.30 20.46
CA PRO A 271 36.40 1.05 19.36
C PRO A 271 35.56 0.96 18.07
N ALA A 272 35.59 2.02 17.28
CA ALA A 272 34.70 2.36 16.15
C ALA A 272 34.72 1.43 14.91
N ASN A 273 35.15 0.17 14.99
CA ASN A 273 35.34 -0.73 13.87
C ASN A 273 34.56 -2.05 13.93
N GLU A 274 33.66 -2.24 14.88
CA GLU A 274 32.78 -3.41 14.86
C GLU A 274 31.38 -3.06 14.37
N VAL A 275 31.02 -3.67 13.25
CA VAL A 275 29.69 -3.61 12.62
C VAL A 275 28.71 -4.33 13.53
N ARG A 276 27.71 -3.61 14.02
CA ARG A 276 26.64 -4.20 14.81
C ARG A 276 25.69 -4.98 13.91
N ASP A 277 25.59 -6.27 14.16
CA ASP A 277 24.52 -7.12 13.67
C ASP A 277 23.20 -6.64 14.29
N VAL A 278 22.41 -5.89 13.53
CA VAL A 278 21.02 -5.65 13.89
C VAL A 278 20.24 -6.87 13.38
N ALA A 279 19.68 -7.63 14.30
CA ALA A 279 18.75 -8.70 13.97
C ALA A 279 17.52 -8.09 13.30
N VAL A 280 17.53 -8.05 11.97
CA VAL A 280 16.42 -7.57 11.14
C VAL A 280 15.47 -8.74 10.90
N GLY A 281 14.30 -8.69 11.55
CA GLY A 281 13.24 -9.66 11.30
C GLY A 281 12.76 -9.55 9.86
N LYS A 282 12.80 -10.67 9.12
CA LYS A 282 12.14 -10.98 7.82
C LYS A 282 11.96 -9.80 6.85
N ALA A 283 13.04 -9.18 6.43
CA ALA A 283 13.01 -8.30 5.26
C ALA A 283 13.70 -9.00 4.09
N HIS A 284 13.04 -9.00 2.96
CA HIS A 284 13.51 -9.67 1.75
C HIS A 284 14.29 -8.67 0.89
N ASN A 285 15.49 -9.01 0.43
CA ASN A 285 16.31 -8.20 -0.49
C ASN A 285 16.65 -6.78 0.02
N MET A 286 17.18 -6.67 1.24
CA MET A 286 17.53 -5.39 1.86
C MET A 286 18.97 -4.98 1.55
N LEU A 287 19.13 -3.70 1.16
CA LEU A 287 20.41 -3.01 1.10
C LEU A 287 20.56 -2.14 2.36
N VAL A 288 21.63 -2.33 3.12
CA VAL A 288 21.89 -1.60 4.36
C VAL A 288 23.15 -0.74 4.19
N GLY A 289 22.99 0.59 4.32
CA GLY A 289 24.13 1.53 4.30
C GLY A 289 24.68 1.81 5.70
N ASN A 290 25.82 2.54 5.80
CA ASN A 290 26.37 3.03 7.05
C ASN A 290 25.34 3.91 7.79
N GLY A 291 24.76 3.40 8.87
CA GLY A 291 23.73 4.11 9.64
C GLY A 291 22.52 3.24 10.00
N GLY A 292 22.50 1.94 9.63
CA GLY A 292 21.42 1.01 9.98
C GLY A 292 20.12 1.24 9.23
N MET A 293 20.13 1.96 8.10
CA MET A 293 18.97 2.18 7.24
C MET A 293 18.85 1.06 6.21
N ALA A 294 17.64 0.63 5.92
CA ALA A 294 17.36 -0.52 5.09
C ALA A 294 16.40 -0.17 3.93
N LEU A 295 16.73 -0.63 2.73
CA LEU A 295 15.92 -0.50 1.53
C LEU A 295 15.43 -1.90 1.08
N ASP A 296 14.12 -2.11 1.06
CA ASP A 296 13.52 -3.34 0.55
C ASP A 296 13.11 -3.18 -0.92
N LEU A 297 13.88 -3.77 -1.81
CA LEU A 297 13.64 -3.71 -3.26
C LEU A 297 12.50 -4.62 -3.73
N SER A 298 11.98 -5.50 -2.88
CA SER A 298 10.88 -6.42 -3.24
C SER A 298 9.49 -5.77 -3.15
N GLN A 299 9.35 -4.65 -2.43
CA GLN A 299 8.03 -4.07 -2.10
C GLN A 299 7.63 -2.85 -2.94
N SER A 300 8.47 -2.34 -3.82
CA SER A 300 8.16 -1.14 -4.60
C SER A 300 7.30 -1.46 -5.83
N ALA A 301 6.00 -1.62 -5.63
CA ALA A 301 5.05 -1.84 -6.72
C ALA A 301 4.87 -0.62 -7.64
N THR A 302 5.24 0.59 -7.20
CA THR A 302 5.14 1.83 -7.98
C THR A 302 6.39 2.69 -7.80
N ARG A 303 6.68 3.57 -8.81
CA ARG A 303 7.77 4.56 -8.73
C ARG A 303 7.60 5.51 -7.53
N ALA A 304 6.38 5.90 -7.19
CA ALA A 304 6.11 6.78 -6.05
C ALA A 304 6.50 6.11 -4.73
N ALA A 305 6.10 4.85 -4.52
CA ALA A 305 6.48 4.08 -3.34
C ALA A 305 8.00 3.91 -3.22
N LEU A 306 8.70 3.65 -4.34
CA LEU A 306 10.16 3.59 -4.37
C LEU A 306 10.79 4.92 -3.95
N LEU A 307 10.33 6.05 -4.51
CA LEU A 307 10.86 7.37 -4.17
C LEU A 307 10.62 7.72 -2.70
N ASP A 308 9.48 7.36 -2.13
CA ASP A 308 9.17 7.59 -0.72
C ASP A 308 10.06 6.75 0.21
N GLN A 309 10.30 5.48 -0.12
CA GLN A 309 11.24 4.62 0.60
C GLN A 309 12.67 5.22 0.56
N LEU A 310 13.12 5.66 -0.61
CA LEU A 310 14.45 6.27 -0.76
C LEU A 310 14.55 7.60 0.02
N CYS A 311 13.50 8.43 -0.01
CA CYS A 311 13.46 9.66 0.77
C CYS A 311 13.50 9.43 2.28
N ALA A 312 12.89 8.36 2.77
CA ALA A 312 12.89 8.00 4.18
C ALA A 312 14.29 7.61 4.73
N LEU A 313 15.22 7.23 3.84
CA LEU A 313 16.61 6.89 4.18
C LEU A 313 17.51 8.12 4.34
N MET A 314 17.03 9.33 4.07
CA MET A 314 17.82 10.55 3.89
C MET A 314 17.44 11.62 4.91
N ASP A 315 18.44 12.39 5.38
CA ASP A 315 18.17 13.64 6.07
C ASP A 315 17.58 14.71 5.11
N ALA A 316 17.14 15.83 5.65
CA ALA A 316 16.50 16.90 4.86
C ALA A 316 17.39 17.44 3.73
N ARG A 317 18.73 17.54 3.96
CA ARG A 317 19.70 18.04 2.97
C ARG A 317 19.95 17.01 1.87
N GLN A 318 20.11 15.76 2.25
CA GLN A 318 20.26 14.63 1.33
C GLN A 318 19.02 14.47 0.46
N ASN A 319 17.84 14.54 1.07
CA ASN A 319 16.56 14.47 0.36
C ASN A 319 16.39 15.60 -0.67
N ALA A 320 16.77 16.84 -0.32
CA ALA A 320 16.73 17.96 -1.27
C ALA A 320 17.67 17.71 -2.48
N ARG A 321 18.88 17.17 -2.25
CA ARG A 321 19.82 16.82 -3.33
C ARG A 321 19.29 15.68 -4.20
N PHE A 322 18.76 14.63 -3.58
CA PHE A 322 18.15 13.49 -4.28
C PHE A 322 17.01 13.93 -5.19
N ARG A 323 16.07 14.74 -4.65
CA ARG A 323 14.95 15.28 -5.44
C ARG A 323 15.42 16.21 -6.57
N ALA A 324 16.46 16.99 -6.36
CA ALA A 324 17.04 17.83 -7.43
C ALA A 324 17.54 16.95 -8.60
N ILE A 325 18.27 15.86 -8.32
CA ILE A 325 18.78 14.94 -9.34
C ILE A 325 17.62 14.24 -10.07
N THR A 326 16.68 13.66 -9.32
CA THR A 326 15.59 12.87 -9.91
C THR A 326 14.56 13.70 -10.68
N ASN A 327 14.39 14.98 -10.34
CA ASN A 327 13.50 15.91 -11.05
C ASN A 327 14.16 16.51 -12.31
N ALA A 328 15.48 16.70 -12.32
CA ALA A 328 16.22 17.16 -13.51
C ALA A 328 16.30 16.04 -14.58
N ALA A 329 16.36 14.78 -14.16
CA ALA A 329 16.51 13.64 -15.03
C ALA A 329 15.17 13.22 -15.68
N VAL A 330 14.89 13.70 -16.87
CA VAL A 330 13.70 13.31 -17.65
C VAL A 330 14.03 12.06 -18.47
N VAL A 331 13.60 10.89 -18.00
CA VAL A 331 13.71 9.64 -18.77
C VAL A 331 12.56 9.55 -19.76
N PRO A 332 12.83 9.42 -21.09
CA PRO A 332 11.77 9.29 -22.09
C PRO A 332 10.93 8.03 -21.87
N ASP A 333 9.62 8.17 -21.97
CA ASP A 333 8.69 7.02 -21.91
C ASP A 333 8.67 6.30 -23.26
N ARG A 334 9.69 5.51 -23.52
CA ARG A 334 9.83 4.65 -24.70
C ARG A 334 10.53 3.36 -24.34
N HIS A 335 10.34 2.35 -25.18
CA HIS A 335 11.04 1.08 -25.04
C HIS A 335 12.35 1.11 -25.83
N HIS A 336 13.43 0.72 -25.18
CA HIS A 336 14.75 0.58 -25.78
C HIS A 336 15.02 -0.90 -25.99
N HIS A 337 15.38 -1.28 -27.22
CA HIS A 337 15.53 -2.68 -27.59
C HIS A 337 16.94 -3.21 -27.38
N ASP A 338 17.95 -2.35 -27.34
CA ASP A 338 19.34 -2.75 -27.19
C ASP A 338 20.12 -1.85 -26.22
N LEU A 339 21.30 -2.30 -25.81
CA LEU A 339 22.18 -1.59 -24.89
C LEU A 339 22.64 -0.23 -25.44
N GLY A 340 22.81 -0.10 -26.75
CA GLY A 340 23.21 1.18 -27.37
C GLY A 340 22.15 2.26 -27.21
N GLN A 341 20.88 1.91 -27.40
CA GLN A 341 19.76 2.83 -27.19
C GLN A 341 19.60 3.23 -25.72
N VAL A 342 19.79 2.29 -24.80
CA VAL A 342 19.77 2.58 -23.35
C VAL A 342 20.91 3.52 -22.98
N ARG A 343 22.14 3.26 -23.46
CA ARG A 343 23.30 4.14 -23.23
C ARG A 343 23.08 5.53 -23.76
N ALA A 344 22.61 5.68 -24.98
CA ALA A 344 22.30 7.00 -25.56
C ALA A 344 21.26 7.77 -24.73
N THR A 345 20.30 7.06 -24.13
CA THR A 345 19.34 7.68 -23.21
C THR A 345 20.03 8.10 -21.90
N ILE A 346 20.84 7.24 -21.29
CA ILE A 346 21.59 7.53 -20.06
C ILE A 346 22.53 8.73 -20.26
N GLU A 347 23.25 8.79 -21.36
CA GLU A 347 24.14 9.89 -21.73
C GLU A 347 23.39 11.22 -21.86
N SER A 348 22.12 11.20 -22.28
CA SER A 348 21.29 12.40 -22.45
C SER A 348 20.69 12.93 -21.14
N LEU A 349 20.78 12.21 -20.01
CA LEU A 349 20.21 12.60 -18.74
C LEU A 349 21.03 13.72 -18.07
N ASP A 350 20.35 14.69 -17.50
CA ASP A 350 20.98 15.75 -16.68
C ASP A 350 21.18 15.24 -15.25
N VAL A 351 22.22 14.48 -15.02
CA VAL A 351 22.57 13.85 -13.73
C VAL A 351 24.08 13.96 -13.47
N PRO A 352 24.51 13.89 -12.20
CA PRO A 352 25.92 13.78 -11.83
C PRO A 352 26.59 12.59 -12.52
N GLU A 353 27.88 12.74 -12.86
CA GLU A 353 28.65 11.70 -13.56
C GLU A 353 28.70 10.40 -12.78
N GLU A 354 28.80 10.44 -11.45
CA GLU A 354 28.78 9.29 -10.57
C GLU A 354 27.47 8.48 -10.73
N VAL A 355 26.34 9.19 -10.81
CA VAL A 355 25.02 8.56 -11.01
C VAL A 355 24.90 7.95 -12.40
N ARG A 356 25.43 8.63 -13.41
CA ARG A 356 25.47 8.16 -14.80
C ARG A 356 26.28 6.88 -14.91
N ALA A 357 27.51 6.88 -14.38
CA ALA A 357 28.41 5.76 -14.41
C ALA A 357 27.87 4.52 -13.65
N ASP A 358 27.27 4.73 -12.46
CA ASP A 358 26.58 3.66 -11.72
C ASP A 358 25.43 3.07 -12.53
N LEU A 359 24.60 3.90 -13.16
CA LEU A 359 23.46 3.46 -13.97
C LEU A 359 23.93 2.68 -15.22
N GLU A 360 24.96 3.12 -15.89
CA GLU A 360 25.57 2.40 -17.03
C GLU A 360 26.12 1.05 -16.61
N ALA A 361 26.80 0.96 -15.46
CA ALA A 361 27.31 -0.28 -14.93
C ALA A 361 26.19 -1.29 -14.62
N VAL A 362 25.07 -0.82 -14.04
CA VAL A 362 23.89 -1.67 -13.81
C VAL A 362 23.32 -2.21 -15.12
N TYR A 363 23.19 -1.37 -16.15
CA TYR A 363 22.69 -1.80 -17.45
C TYR A 363 23.68 -2.68 -18.22
N GLN A 364 24.99 -2.55 -17.95
CA GLN A 364 26.00 -3.47 -18.47
C GLN A 364 25.84 -4.88 -17.86
N ILE A 365 25.56 -4.98 -16.56
CA ILE A 365 25.29 -6.27 -15.90
C ILE A 365 24.03 -6.93 -16.49
N LEU A 366 22.95 -6.16 -16.67
CA LEU A 366 21.71 -6.63 -17.29
C LEU A 366 21.95 -7.16 -18.71
N ALA A 367 22.68 -6.40 -19.53
CA ALA A 367 22.99 -6.81 -20.91
C ALA A 367 23.82 -8.09 -20.96
N GLN A 368 24.78 -8.27 -20.05
CA GLN A 368 25.59 -9.50 -19.96
C GLN A 368 24.73 -10.72 -19.64
N ALA A 369 23.81 -10.57 -18.68
CA ALA A 369 22.89 -11.64 -18.29
C ALA A 369 21.92 -12.02 -19.43
N GLU A 370 21.34 -11.03 -20.09
CA GLU A 370 20.45 -11.26 -21.26
C GLU A 370 21.22 -11.93 -22.41
N ALA A 371 22.44 -11.46 -22.71
CA ALA A 371 23.30 -12.08 -23.72
C ALA A 371 23.60 -13.55 -23.41
N GLN A 372 23.89 -13.87 -22.15
CA GLN A 372 24.12 -15.24 -21.69
C GLN A 372 22.86 -16.11 -21.83
N VAL A 373 21.70 -15.62 -21.38
CA VAL A 373 20.42 -16.36 -21.44
C VAL A 373 20.01 -16.65 -22.88
N HIS A 374 20.21 -15.69 -23.79
CA HIS A 374 19.83 -15.81 -25.20
C HIS A 374 20.92 -16.39 -26.11
N GLY A 375 22.11 -16.63 -25.57
CA GLY A 375 23.24 -17.13 -26.36
C GLY A 375 23.67 -16.17 -27.47
N THR A 376 23.57 -14.86 -27.24
CA THR A 376 23.89 -13.78 -28.18
C THR A 376 25.13 -12.99 -27.73
N SER A 377 25.66 -12.11 -28.60
CA SER A 377 26.67 -11.15 -28.16
C SER A 377 26.03 -9.92 -27.51
N LEU A 378 26.80 -9.18 -26.69
CA LEU A 378 26.36 -7.94 -26.07
C LEU A 378 25.80 -6.91 -27.07
N GLU A 379 26.36 -6.85 -28.27
CA GLU A 379 25.96 -5.92 -29.32
C GLU A 379 24.62 -6.30 -29.97
N HIS A 380 24.18 -7.56 -29.83
CA HIS A 380 22.95 -8.09 -30.41
C HIS A 380 21.94 -8.49 -29.33
N THR A 381 22.17 -8.07 -28.08
CA THR A 381 21.27 -8.34 -26.95
C THR A 381 20.07 -7.43 -27.04
N HIS A 382 18.88 -8.01 -26.87
CA HIS A 382 17.61 -7.27 -26.84
C HIS A 382 17.04 -7.27 -25.42
N PHE A 383 16.66 -6.08 -24.95
CA PHE A 383 15.91 -5.93 -23.70
C PHE A 383 14.41 -6.07 -23.97
N HIS A 384 13.77 -7.02 -23.30
CA HIS A 384 12.33 -7.25 -23.45
C HIS A 384 11.49 -6.47 -22.44
N GLU A 385 11.94 -6.38 -21.18
CA GLU A 385 11.21 -5.74 -20.09
C GLU A 385 12.01 -4.63 -19.39
N VAL A 386 13.32 -4.82 -19.24
CA VAL A 386 14.18 -3.88 -18.48
C VAL A 386 14.59 -2.63 -19.26
N GLY A 387 14.36 -2.60 -20.58
CA GLY A 387 14.69 -1.47 -21.46
C GLY A 387 13.63 -0.39 -21.56
N ASN A 388 12.53 -0.46 -20.81
CA ASN A 388 11.48 0.56 -20.84
C ASN A 388 11.83 1.78 -19.98
N GLY A 389 11.24 2.95 -20.30
CA GLY A 389 11.47 4.20 -19.57
C GLY A 389 11.25 4.09 -18.06
N PRO A 390 10.15 3.51 -17.57
CA PRO A 390 9.92 3.30 -16.14
C PRO A 390 11.00 2.50 -15.43
N SER A 391 11.52 1.42 -16.04
CA SER A 391 12.62 0.61 -15.46
C SER A 391 13.91 1.41 -15.35
N ILE A 392 14.28 2.17 -16.40
CA ILE A 392 15.43 3.06 -16.37
C ILE A 392 15.28 4.13 -15.29
N ALA A 393 14.10 4.72 -15.18
CA ALA A 393 13.82 5.75 -14.19
C ALA A 393 13.87 5.23 -12.75
N ASN A 394 13.47 3.99 -12.49
CA ASN A 394 13.57 3.37 -11.17
C ASN A 394 15.03 3.04 -10.82
N ALA A 395 15.78 2.45 -11.73
CA ALA A 395 17.22 2.20 -11.54
C ALA A 395 17.99 3.51 -11.30
N LEU A 396 17.68 4.56 -12.07
CA LEU A 396 18.25 5.90 -11.88
C LEU A 396 17.97 6.46 -10.47
N ALA A 397 16.73 6.32 -9.97
CA ALA A 397 16.39 6.82 -8.64
C ALA A 397 17.22 6.11 -7.55
N ILE A 398 17.46 4.81 -7.69
CA ILE A 398 18.30 4.05 -6.76
C ILE A 398 19.75 4.51 -6.85
N CYS A 399 20.32 4.66 -8.05
CA CYS A 399 21.69 5.17 -8.25
C CYS A 399 21.85 6.58 -7.67
N ALA A 400 20.87 7.48 -7.88
CA ALA A 400 20.88 8.83 -7.30
C ALA A 400 20.81 8.81 -5.77
N ALA A 401 20.04 7.88 -5.19
CA ALA A 401 19.96 7.73 -3.74
C ALA A 401 21.31 7.25 -3.17
N PHE A 402 21.92 6.24 -3.75
CA PHE A 402 23.22 5.74 -3.31
C PHE A 402 24.33 6.78 -3.49
N HIS A 403 24.29 7.59 -4.56
CA HIS A 403 25.21 8.73 -4.71
C HIS A 403 25.08 9.72 -3.57
N VAL A 404 23.86 10.13 -3.24
CA VAL A 404 23.60 11.10 -2.14
C VAL A 404 23.99 10.54 -0.77
N LEU A 405 23.83 9.22 -0.57
CA LEU A 405 24.24 8.51 0.65
C LEU A 405 25.74 8.20 0.71
N GLY A 406 26.52 8.52 -0.33
CA GLY A 406 27.96 8.30 -0.39
C GLY A 406 28.37 6.87 -0.76
N ALA A 407 27.49 6.12 -1.39
CA ALA A 407 27.70 4.71 -1.78
C ALA A 407 27.96 4.53 -3.30
N SER A 408 28.13 5.61 -4.07
CA SER A 408 28.49 5.52 -5.49
C SER A 408 29.83 4.79 -5.70
N LYS A 409 29.92 3.99 -6.75
CA LYS A 409 31.13 3.22 -7.12
C LYS A 409 32.06 4.00 -8.03
N PHE A 410 31.69 5.22 -8.41
CA PHE A 410 32.44 6.09 -9.31
C PHE A 410 32.61 7.49 -8.73
N ASP A 411 33.65 8.20 -9.15
CA ASP A 411 33.89 9.61 -8.85
C ASP A 411 33.31 10.54 -9.92
N ALA A 412 33.45 11.85 -9.72
CA ALA A 412 32.96 12.89 -10.63
C ALA A 412 33.63 12.87 -12.02
N GLN A 413 34.66 12.07 -12.24
CA GLN A 413 35.32 11.84 -13.50
C GLN A 413 34.95 10.48 -14.12
N GLY A 414 34.03 9.73 -13.48
CA GLY A 414 33.62 8.39 -13.90
C GLY A 414 34.66 7.30 -13.64
N ALA A 415 35.64 7.56 -12.79
CA ALA A 415 36.63 6.56 -12.40
C ALA A 415 36.11 5.72 -11.20
N ALA A 416 36.37 4.41 -11.23
CA ALA A 416 35.95 3.50 -10.15
C ALA A 416 36.66 3.86 -8.83
N VAL A 417 35.90 3.97 -7.74
CA VAL A 417 36.41 4.32 -6.41
C VAL A 417 35.82 3.37 -5.34
N THR A 418 36.48 3.33 -4.19
CA THR A 418 35.88 2.71 -3.01
C THR A 418 34.84 3.68 -2.41
N PRO A 419 33.57 3.26 -2.23
CA PRO A 419 32.55 4.16 -1.72
C PRO A 419 32.84 4.61 -0.28
N ALA A 420 32.48 5.86 0.03
CA ALA A 420 32.63 6.42 1.37
C ALA A 420 31.70 5.72 2.40
N ALA A 421 30.55 5.21 1.93
CA ALA A 421 29.60 4.44 2.70
C ALA A 421 29.38 3.06 2.05
N PRO A 422 30.14 2.01 2.44
CA PRO A 422 30.00 0.68 1.89
C PRO A 422 28.61 0.09 2.20
N VAL A 423 28.04 -0.62 1.24
CA VAL A 423 26.71 -1.23 1.31
C VAL A 423 26.81 -2.67 1.75
N ALA A 424 26.03 -3.05 2.76
CA ALA A 424 25.87 -4.43 3.19
C ALA A 424 24.45 -4.93 2.89
N ALA A 425 24.32 -6.21 2.53
CA ALA A 425 23.03 -6.83 2.29
C ALA A 425 22.93 -8.21 2.96
N THR A 426 21.70 -8.63 3.24
CA THR A 426 21.38 -10.01 3.58
C THR A 426 21.33 -10.86 2.32
N PRO A 427 21.48 -12.21 2.41
CA PRO A 427 21.28 -13.09 1.27
C PRO A 427 19.95 -12.85 0.58
N VAL A 428 19.97 -12.88 -0.76
CA VAL A 428 18.82 -12.51 -1.59
C VAL A 428 17.74 -13.58 -1.56
N GLN A 429 16.50 -13.18 -1.37
CA GLN A 429 15.34 -14.04 -1.58
C GLN A 429 14.78 -13.79 -2.99
N THR A 430 14.77 -14.85 -3.80
CA THR A 430 14.32 -14.74 -5.20
C THR A 430 12.82 -14.93 -5.37
N GLY A 431 12.19 -15.59 -4.41
CA GLY A 431 10.82 -16.07 -4.53
C GLY A 431 10.71 -17.42 -5.21
N CYS A 432 9.51 -17.98 -5.26
CA CYS A 432 9.26 -19.27 -5.91
C CYS A 432 7.95 -19.29 -6.70
N GLY A 433 7.77 -20.30 -7.57
CA GLY A 433 6.60 -20.46 -8.42
C GLY A 433 6.88 -20.04 -9.86
N GLN A 434 5.88 -19.46 -10.53
CA GLN A 434 5.98 -19.07 -11.92
C GLN A 434 5.55 -17.61 -12.14
N VAL A 435 6.21 -16.94 -13.08
CA VAL A 435 5.87 -15.57 -13.51
C VAL A 435 5.54 -15.59 -15.00
N LYS A 436 4.51 -14.83 -15.38
CA LYS A 436 4.16 -14.59 -16.79
C LYS A 436 4.82 -13.30 -17.26
N CYS A 437 5.70 -13.41 -18.24
CA CYS A 437 6.47 -12.29 -18.80
C CYS A 437 6.42 -12.33 -20.34
N ALA A 438 7.18 -11.44 -21.00
CA ALA A 438 7.28 -11.37 -22.46
C ALA A 438 7.73 -12.70 -23.11
N HIS A 439 8.47 -13.53 -22.37
CA HIS A 439 8.95 -14.86 -22.81
C HIS A 439 7.97 -16.01 -22.51
N GLY A 440 6.76 -15.70 -22.05
CA GLY A 440 5.76 -16.68 -21.63
C GLY A 440 5.76 -16.93 -20.13
N VAL A 441 5.43 -18.15 -19.70
CA VAL A 441 5.46 -18.54 -18.28
C VAL A 441 6.82 -19.13 -17.97
N MET A 442 7.52 -18.57 -16.99
CA MET A 442 8.85 -18.99 -16.55
C MET A 442 8.87 -19.29 -15.05
N ASP A 443 9.75 -20.20 -14.64
CA ASP A 443 9.99 -20.47 -13.24
C ASP A 443 10.79 -19.33 -12.59
N ILE A 444 10.54 -19.09 -11.30
CA ILE A 444 11.24 -18.10 -10.49
C ILE A 444 12.42 -18.76 -9.77
N PRO A 445 13.62 -18.13 -9.79
CA PRO A 445 13.92 -16.80 -10.38
C PRO A 445 13.98 -16.83 -11.91
N ALA A 446 13.64 -15.70 -12.55
CA ALA A 446 13.74 -15.53 -13.98
C ALA A 446 15.18 -15.81 -14.46
N PRO A 447 15.40 -16.37 -15.68
CA PRO A 447 16.73 -16.78 -16.14
C PRO A 447 17.80 -15.69 -16.06
N ALA A 448 17.47 -14.44 -16.42
CA ALA A 448 18.39 -13.32 -16.30
C ALA A 448 18.75 -13.01 -14.84
N THR A 449 17.78 -13.08 -13.92
CA THR A 449 18.01 -12.94 -12.47
C THR A 449 18.97 -14.02 -11.99
N ALA A 450 18.72 -15.29 -12.31
CA ALA A 450 19.59 -16.40 -11.93
C ALA A 450 21.01 -16.22 -12.46
N ALA A 451 21.17 -15.83 -13.74
CA ALA A 451 22.47 -15.58 -14.36
C ALA A 451 23.25 -14.47 -13.66
N ILE A 452 22.60 -13.37 -13.26
CA ILE A 452 23.24 -12.27 -12.52
C ILE A 452 23.71 -12.75 -11.15
N LEU A 453 22.83 -13.39 -10.39
CA LEU A 453 23.14 -13.85 -9.03
C LEU A 453 24.33 -14.85 -9.02
N GLU A 454 24.35 -15.77 -9.99
CA GLU A 454 25.45 -16.73 -10.17
C GLU A 454 26.76 -16.04 -10.59
N ALA A 455 26.73 -15.19 -11.61
CA ALA A 455 27.92 -14.52 -12.16
C ALA A 455 28.61 -13.61 -11.12
N HIS A 456 27.85 -13.01 -10.23
CA HIS A 456 28.36 -12.11 -9.19
C HIS A 456 28.45 -12.75 -7.80
N HIS A 457 28.31 -14.08 -7.71
CA HIS A 457 28.40 -14.85 -6.46
C HIS A 457 27.53 -14.31 -5.34
N VAL A 458 26.34 -13.83 -5.69
CA VAL A 458 25.37 -13.28 -4.75
C VAL A 458 24.76 -14.40 -3.92
N PRO A 459 24.85 -14.37 -2.58
CA PRO A 459 24.23 -15.38 -1.72
C PRO A 459 22.70 -15.37 -1.87
N VAL A 460 22.11 -16.55 -2.06
CA VAL A 460 20.66 -16.72 -2.19
C VAL A 460 20.15 -17.58 -1.04
N GLN A 461 19.08 -17.13 -0.40
CA GLN A 461 18.36 -17.96 0.57
C GLN A 461 17.33 -18.85 -0.15
N PRO A 462 17.18 -20.12 0.27
CA PRO A 462 16.11 -20.97 -0.27
C PRO A 462 14.77 -20.38 0.10
N ASP A 463 13.96 -20.09 -0.93
CA ASP A 463 12.69 -19.39 -0.78
C ASP A 463 11.50 -20.31 -0.59
N LEU A 464 10.65 -19.91 0.36
CA LEU A 464 9.33 -20.51 0.60
C LEU A 464 8.19 -19.56 0.22
N LEU A 465 8.49 -18.33 -0.24
CA LEU A 465 7.47 -17.30 -0.51
C LEU A 465 7.10 -17.31 -1.99
N PRO A 466 5.80 -17.35 -2.32
CA PRO A 466 5.33 -17.34 -3.69
C PRO A 466 5.50 -15.96 -4.34
N GLY A 467 5.79 -15.95 -5.65
CA GLY A 467 5.96 -14.75 -6.45
C GLY A 467 7.43 -14.38 -6.69
N GLU A 468 7.66 -13.49 -7.66
CA GLU A 468 8.99 -12.96 -7.98
C GLU A 468 9.37 -11.85 -7.00
N LEU A 469 10.33 -12.11 -6.12
CA LEU A 469 10.83 -11.17 -5.12
C LEU A 469 12.12 -10.46 -5.55
N CYS A 470 12.80 -10.96 -6.55
CA CYS A 470 14.01 -10.38 -7.15
C CYS A 470 13.90 -10.38 -8.67
N THR A 471 13.70 -9.19 -9.26
CA THR A 471 13.69 -9.00 -10.70
C THR A 471 15.13 -8.90 -11.26
N PRO A 472 15.35 -9.03 -12.58
CA PRO A 472 16.67 -8.81 -13.18
C PRO A 472 17.29 -7.45 -12.81
N THR A 473 16.49 -6.37 -12.80
CA THR A 473 16.96 -5.03 -12.42
C THR A 473 17.39 -4.97 -10.96
N SER A 474 16.62 -5.59 -10.05
CA SER A 474 16.98 -5.67 -8.63
C SER A 474 18.26 -6.46 -8.42
N ALA A 475 18.41 -7.60 -9.10
CA ALA A 475 19.64 -8.40 -9.06
C ALA A 475 20.88 -7.63 -9.55
N ALA A 476 20.74 -6.87 -10.63
CA ALA A 476 21.84 -6.05 -11.18
C ALA A 476 22.24 -4.90 -10.23
N LEU A 477 21.28 -4.24 -9.60
CA LEU A 477 21.54 -3.20 -8.58
C LEU A 477 22.24 -3.79 -7.35
N ILE A 478 21.78 -4.95 -6.87
CA ILE A 478 22.40 -5.67 -5.75
C ILE A 478 23.84 -6.06 -6.11
N ALA A 479 24.05 -6.67 -7.28
CA ALA A 479 25.38 -7.08 -7.75
C ALA A 479 26.34 -5.90 -7.91
N HIS A 480 25.83 -4.71 -8.26
CA HIS A 480 26.63 -3.51 -8.42
C HIS A 480 26.99 -2.83 -7.09
N PHE A 481 26.02 -2.64 -6.20
CA PHE A 481 26.22 -1.81 -5.02
C PHE A 481 26.68 -2.54 -3.77
N VAL A 482 26.36 -3.83 -3.60
CA VAL A 482 26.68 -4.55 -2.36
C VAL A 482 28.17 -4.85 -2.25
N ASP A 483 28.77 -4.39 -1.15
CA ASP A 483 30.21 -4.60 -0.86
C ASP A 483 30.42 -5.81 0.05
N ARG A 484 29.44 -6.18 0.87
CA ARG A 484 29.53 -7.30 1.82
C ARG A 484 28.15 -7.89 2.10
N TRP A 485 28.18 -9.15 2.52
CA TRP A 485 26.98 -9.91 2.91
C TRP A 485 26.96 -10.10 4.43
N ALA A 486 25.77 -9.88 5.04
CA ALA A 486 25.55 -10.04 6.50
C ALA A 486 25.16 -11.46 6.87
#